data_103692389598f5d43adfcf3fba01e320
#
_entry.id   103692389598f5d43adfcf3fba01e320
#
_cell.length_a   1.000
_cell.length_b   1.000
_cell.length_c   1.000
_cell.angle_alpha   90.00
_cell.angle_beta   90.00
_cell.angle_gamma   90.00
#
_symmetry.space_group_name_H-M   'P 1'
#
loop_
_entity.id
_entity.type
_entity.pdbx_description
1 polymer ?
#
loop_
_entity_poly.entity_id
_entity_poly.type
_entity_poly.pdbx_seq_one_letter_code
_entity_poly.pdbx_strand_id
1 'polypeptide(L)'
;VIVTSQEDIDSITKTKGNDFSKIQGRFDTRLSLSASNVDEVIRKRILEKNEIAESALKLLYEQKESIIKNLITFTADTADKKLYTDKTDFADCYPFIPYQFNLLGQVLTAVRTHGASGKHLSDQSRSMLALFQESAIRLKDSQEGVLVPFSYFYDPLHKFIDHQHSQVITDAEDNSRLDEF
;
A
#
# COMPACT_ATOMS: atom_id res chain seq x y z
N VAL A 1 -29.60 -9.93 14.67
CA VAL A 1 -28.19 -10.11 15.12
C VAL A 1 -27.30 -9.79 13.94
N ILE A 2 -26.26 -8.97 14.14
CA ILE A 2 -25.24 -8.64 13.15
C ILE A 2 -23.94 -9.31 13.64
N VAL A 3 -23.28 -10.05 12.75
CA VAL A 3 -21.98 -10.69 13.02
C VAL A 3 -20.99 -10.19 12.00
N THR A 4 -19.77 -9.85 12.44
CA THR A 4 -18.68 -9.41 11.60
C THR A 4 -17.50 -10.38 11.71
N SER A 5 -16.81 -10.63 10.60
CA SER A 5 -15.60 -11.44 10.55
C SER A 5 -14.54 -10.75 9.69
N GLN A 6 -13.28 -10.92 10.04
CA GLN A 6 -12.16 -10.42 9.24
C GLN A 6 -11.84 -11.33 8.04
N GLU A 7 -12.13 -12.62 8.17
CA GLU A 7 -11.94 -13.57 7.08
C GLU A 7 -13.28 -13.86 6.40
N ASP A 8 -13.20 -14.21 5.12
CA ASP A 8 -14.36 -14.64 4.39
C ASP A 8 -14.95 -15.89 5.07
N ILE A 9 -16.24 -15.80 5.39
CA ILE A 9 -16.96 -16.88 6.09
C ILE A 9 -16.85 -18.18 5.34
N ASP A 10 -16.78 -18.15 4.00
CA ASP A 10 -16.66 -19.35 3.18
C ASP A 10 -15.27 -20.01 3.27
N SER A 11 -14.22 -19.25 3.58
CA SER A 11 -12.88 -19.81 3.82
C SER A 11 -12.78 -20.49 5.18
N ILE A 12 -13.46 -19.98 6.19
CA ILE A 12 -13.50 -20.54 7.55
C ILE A 12 -14.28 -21.87 7.57
N THR A 13 -15.34 -21.97 6.76
CA THR A 13 -16.16 -23.19 6.69
C THR A 13 -15.45 -24.38 6.09
N LYS A 14 -14.52 -24.15 5.17
CA LYS A 14 -13.70 -25.24 4.57
C LYS A 14 -12.73 -25.87 5.56
N THR A 15 -12.36 -25.14 6.61
CA THR A 15 -11.35 -25.58 7.58
C THR A 15 -11.91 -26.14 8.89
N LYS A 16 -13.13 -25.83 9.29
CA LYS A 16 -13.66 -26.16 10.63
C LYS A 16 -14.94 -27.02 10.66
N GLY A 17 -15.35 -27.64 9.57
CA GLY A 17 -16.38 -28.69 9.57
C GLY A 17 -17.84 -28.21 9.76
N ASN A 18 -18.75 -29.19 9.88
CA ASN A 18 -20.22 -29.08 9.79
C ASN A 18 -20.92 -28.09 10.73
N ASP A 19 -20.30 -27.63 11.81
CA ASP A 19 -21.01 -26.78 12.78
C ASP A 19 -21.13 -25.31 12.31
N PHE A 20 -20.18 -24.85 11.50
CA PHE A 20 -20.22 -23.50 10.96
C PHE A 20 -21.28 -23.34 9.86
N SER A 21 -21.56 -24.39 9.09
CA SER A 21 -22.59 -24.37 8.06
C SER A 21 -24.00 -24.19 8.65
N LYS A 22 -24.22 -24.69 9.86
CA LYS A 22 -25.49 -24.53 10.60
C LYS A 22 -25.69 -23.08 11.07
N ILE A 23 -24.59 -22.37 11.37
CA ILE A 23 -24.62 -20.95 11.75
C ILE A 23 -24.89 -20.10 10.52
N GLN A 24 -24.23 -20.41 9.39
CA GLN A 24 -24.42 -19.69 8.12
C GLN A 24 -25.87 -19.72 7.63
N GLY A 25 -26.57 -20.85 7.78
CA GLY A 25 -27.96 -21.00 7.37
C GLY A 25 -28.96 -20.13 8.14
N ARG A 26 -28.50 -19.43 9.21
CA ARG A 26 -29.34 -18.54 10.02
C ARG A 26 -29.21 -17.06 9.64
N PHE A 27 -28.34 -16.72 8.68
CA PHE A 27 -28.16 -15.35 8.18
C PHE A 27 -28.65 -15.25 6.74
N ASP A 28 -29.72 -14.51 6.55
CA ASP A 28 -30.34 -14.31 5.24
C ASP A 28 -29.55 -13.35 4.34
N THR A 29 -28.80 -12.41 4.95
CA THR A 29 -28.05 -11.39 4.22
C THR A 29 -26.58 -11.49 4.56
N ARG A 30 -25.74 -11.62 3.52
CA ARG A 30 -24.29 -11.64 3.62
C ARG A 30 -23.73 -10.46 2.83
N LEU A 31 -22.88 -9.69 3.48
CA LEU A 31 -22.18 -8.57 2.88
C LEU A 31 -20.68 -8.88 2.96
N SER A 32 -20.08 -9.08 1.81
CA SER A 32 -18.61 -9.16 1.70
C SER A 32 -18.07 -7.78 1.41
N LEU A 33 -17.26 -7.25 2.32
CA LEU A 33 -16.49 -6.02 2.11
C LEU A 33 -15.17 -6.45 1.49
N SER A 34 -15.04 -6.29 0.17
CA SER A 34 -13.79 -6.61 -0.50
C SER A 34 -12.73 -5.56 -0.14
N ALA A 35 -11.51 -6.04 0.10
CA ALA A 35 -10.34 -5.17 0.27
C ALA A 35 -9.90 -4.47 -1.04
N SER A 36 -10.70 -4.56 -2.11
CA SER A 36 -10.38 -4.02 -3.44
C SER A 36 -10.26 -2.49 -3.47
N ASN A 37 -10.68 -1.79 -2.42
CA ASN A 37 -10.67 -0.32 -2.35
C ASN A 37 -9.73 0.22 -1.28
N VAL A 38 -8.66 -0.51 -0.92
CA VAL A 38 -7.68 -0.02 0.07
C VAL A 38 -7.07 1.31 -0.36
N ASP A 39 -6.81 1.47 -1.65
CA ASP A 39 -6.31 2.73 -2.23
C ASP A 39 -7.25 3.89 -1.96
N GLU A 40 -8.56 3.70 -2.15
CA GLU A 40 -9.56 4.72 -1.86
C GLU A 40 -9.62 5.06 -0.37
N VAL A 41 -9.51 4.06 0.50
CA VAL A 41 -9.46 4.27 1.95
C VAL A 41 -8.23 5.06 2.35
N ILE A 42 -7.06 4.75 1.79
CA ILE A 42 -5.82 5.49 2.05
C ILE A 42 -5.99 6.95 1.63
N ARG A 43 -6.47 7.21 0.40
CA ARG A 43 -6.69 8.56 -0.13
C ARG A 43 -7.66 9.36 0.74
N LYS A 44 -8.79 8.77 1.14
CA LYS A 44 -9.85 9.45 1.90
C LYS A 44 -9.62 9.53 3.41
N ARG A 45 -8.74 8.73 3.99
CA ARG A 45 -8.56 8.66 5.45
C ARG A 45 -7.18 9.08 5.92
N ILE A 46 -6.15 8.76 5.16
CA ILE A 46 -4.76 9.09 5.51
C ILE A 46 -4.32 10.35 4.79
N LEU A 47 -4.73 10.50 3.51
CA LEU A 47 -4.26 11.57 2.64
C LEU A 47 -5.30 12.68 2.42
N GLU A 48 -6.38 12.70 3.20
CA GLU A 48 -7.39 13.75 3.13
C GLU A 48 -6.75 15.13 3.37
N LYS A 49 -7.04 16.07 2.49
CA LYS A 49 -6.56 17.45 2.56
C LYS A 49 -7.73 18.38 2.84
N ASN A 50 -7.44 19.48 3.50
CA ASN A 50 -8.37 20.59 3.54
C ASN A 50 -8.39 21.32 2.19
N GLU A 51 -9.42 22.15 1.97
CA GLU A 51 -9.63 22.87 0.69
C GLU A 51 -8.43 23.75 0.29
N ILE A 52 -7.73 24.33 1.27
CA ILE A 52 -6.55 25.19 1.03
C ILE A 52 -5.40 24.34 0.50
N ALA A 53 -5.09 23.24 1.15
CA ALA A 53 -4.01 22.35 0.74
C ALA A 53 -4.32 21.69 -0.62
N GLU A 54 -5.57 21.28 -0.84
CA GLU A 54 -5.99 20.70 -2.12
C GLU A 54 -5.82 21.71 -3.27
N SER A 55 -6.23 22.96 -3.07
CA SER A 55 -6.08 24.04 -4.05
C SER A 55 -4.61 24.34 -4.33
N ALA A 56 -3.77 24.39 -3.29
CA ALA A 56 -2.33 24.60 -3.44
C ALA A 56 -1.66 23.47 -4.22
N LEU A 57 -2.02 22.22 -3.95
CA LEU A 57 -1.48 21.06 -4.66
C LEU A 57 -1.92 21.02 -6.14
N LYS A 58 -3.16 21.38 -6.44
CA LYS A 58 -3.63 21.51 -7.82
C LYS A 58 -2.86 22.56 -8.60
N LEU A 59 -2.58 23.70 -7.97
CA LEU A 59 -1.77 24.77 -8.56
C LEU A 59 -0.32 24.33 -8.75
N LEU A 60 0.26 23.65 -7.77
CA LEU A 60 1.61 23.08 -7.86
C LEU A 60 1.73 22.11 -9.05
N TYR A 61 0.73 21.25 -9.23
CA TYR A 61 0.69 20.33 -10.37
C TYR A 61 0.66 21.07 -11.70
N GLU A 62 -0.21 22.08 -11.85
CA GLU A 62 -0.30 22.88 -13.07
C GLU A 62 1.03 23.57 -13.42
N GLN A 63 1.75 24.07 -12.43
CA GLN A 63 3.06 24.71 -12.62
C GLN A 63 4.18 23.73 -12.98
N LYS A 64 4.11 22.50 -12.49
CA LYS A 64 5.17 21.48 -12.61
C LYS A 64 4.78 20.23 -13.39
N GLU A 65 3.67 20.26 -14.12
CA GLU A 65 3.09 19.09 -14.80
C GLU A 65 4.13 18.37 -15.66
N SER A 66 4.88 19.11 -16.48
CA SER A 66 5.89 18.51 -17.37
C SER A 66 7.01 17.82 -16.58
N ILE A 67 7.41 18.39 -15.44
CA ILE A 67 8.45 17.79 -14.59
C ILE A 67 7.89 16.53 -13.94
N ILE A 68 6.69 16.61 -13.35
CA ILE A 68 6.04 15.50 -12.64
C ILE A 68 5.80 14.32 -13.58
N LYS A 69 5.33 14.57 -14.81
CA LYS A 69 5.08 13.52 -15.82
C LYS A 69 6.37 12.86 -16.31
N ASN A 70 7.49 13.56 -16.27
CA ASN A 70 8.80 13.04 -16.71
C ASN A 70 9.68 12.49 -15.58
N LEU A 71 9.24 12.64 -14.29
CA LEU A 71 9.99 12.13 -13.15
C LEU A 71 10.19 10.62 -13.18
N ILE A 72 9.21 9.89 -13.69
CA ILE A 72 9.22 8.44 -13.74
C ILE A 72 8.72 7.99 -15.10
N THR A 73 9.55 7.23 -15.79
CA THR A 73 9.21 6.54 -17.03
C THR A 73 9.41 5.04 -16.84
N PHE A 74 8.42 4.27 -17.26
CA PHE A 74 8.53 2.82 -17.27
C PHE A 74 8.87 2.36 -18.68
N THR A 75 9.86 1.47 -18.81
CA THR A 75 10.40 1.04 -20.10
C THR A 75 9.80 -0.27 -20.62
N ALA A 76 8.99 -0.97 -19.81
CA ALA A 76 8.37 -2.24 -20.17
C ALA A 76 6.84 -2.13 -20.12
N ASP A 77 6.15 -3.19 -20.54
CA ASP A 77 4.70 -3.30 -20.40
C ASP A 77 4.28 -3.15 -18.93
N THR A 78 3.72 -2.00 -18.61
CA THR A 78 3.47 -1.53 -17.26
C THR A 78 2.06 -1.02 -17.11
N ALA A 79 1.10 -1.67 -17.77
CA ALA A 79 -0.31 -1.27 -17.78
C ALA A 79 -0.91 -1.06 -16.37
N ASP A 80 -0.39 -1.78 -15.37
CA ASP A 80 -0.77 -1.68 -13.96
C ASP A 80 -0.02 -0.58 -13.20
N LYS A 81 1.03 0.02 -13.76
CA LYS A 81 1.81 1.07 -13.07
C LYS A 81 1.35 2.45 -13.51
N LYS A 82 0.31 2.93 -12.87
CA LYS A 82 -0.31 4.22 -13.18
C LYS A 82 0.50 5.37 -12.61
N LEU A 83 0.63 6.44 -13.40
CA LEU A 83 1.08 7.75 -12.93
C LEU A 83 -0.15 8.65 -12.73
N TYR A 84 0.07 9.89 -12.31
CA TYR A 84 -1.02 10.85 -12.15
C TYR A 84 -1.75 11.11 -13.46
N THR A 85 -3.07 11.05 -13.42
CA THR A 85 -3.91 11.32 -14.58
C THR A 85 -4.14 12.82 -14.78
N ASP A 86 -4.35 13.54 -13.69
CA ASP A 86 -4.63 14.98 -13.67
C ASP A 86 -4.27 15.60 -12.31
N LYS A 87 -4.53 16.91 -12.17
CA LYS A 87 -4.27 17.67 -10.94
C LYS A 87 -5.09 17.20 -9.73
N THR A 88 -6.27 16.64 -9.96
CA THR A 88 -7.12 16.12 -8.88
C THR A 88 -6.56 14.83 -8.35
N ASP A 89 -6.21 13.89 -9.24
CA ASP A 89 -5.54 12.64 -8.88
C ASP A 89 -4.18 12.91 -8.17
N PHE A 90 -3.44 13.94 -8.61
CA PHE A 90 -2.23 14.38 -7.90
C PHE A 90 -2.55 14.83 -6.48
N ALA A 91 -3.52 15.73 -6.30
CA ALA A 91 -3.88 16.24 -4.98
C ALA A 91 -4.36 15.10 -4.05
N ASP A 92 -5.15 14.16 -4.57
CA ASP A 92 -5.68 13.02 -3.81
C ASP A 92 -4.59 12.04 -3.38
N CYS A 93 -3.59 11.81 -4.23
CA CYS A 93 -2.52 10.85 -3.96
C CYS A 93 -1.33 11.46 -3.21
N TYR A 94 -1.09 12.76 -3.33
CA TYR A 94 0.08 13.43 -2.73
C TYR A 94 0.24 13.06 -1.25
N PRO A 95 1.45 12.74 -0.77
CA PRO A 95 2.75 12.80 -1.45
C PRO A 95 3.16 11.51 -2.20
N PHE A 96 2.25 10.59 -2.44
CA PHE A 96 2.52 9.31 -3.11
C PHE A 96 2.19 9.36 -4.60
N ILE A 97 2.84 8.48 -5.37
CA ILE A 97 2.58 8.31 -6.79
C ILE A 97 1.66 7.10 -6.99
N PRO A 98 0.65 7.16 -7.86
CA PRO A 98 -0.36 6.11 -8.00
C PRO A 98 0.17 4.69 -8.16
N TYR A 99 1.29 4.48 -8.89
CA TYR A 99 1.88 3.14 -9.05
C TYR A 99 2.30 2.50 -7.72
N GLN A 100 2.63 3.31 -6.70
CA GLN A 100 3.11 2.81 -5.41
C GLN A 100 2.04 2.00 -4.67
N PHE A 101 0.76 2.34 -4.84
CA PHE A 101 -0.35 1.60 -4.23
C PHE A 101 -0.39 0.16 -4.74
N ASN A 102 -0.36 -0.01 -6.05
CA ASN A 102 -0.38 -1.33 -6.66
C ASN A 102 0.90 -2.11 -6.36
N LEU A 103 2.06 -1.49 -6.56
CA LEU A 103 3.35 -2.13 -6.32
C LEU A 103 3.49 -2.60 -4.87
N LEU A 104 3.11 -1.78 -3.88
CA LEU A 104 3.16 -2.17 -2.48
C LEU A 104 2.20 -3.34 -2.18
N GLY A 105 1.02 -3.33 -2.78
CA GLY A 105 0.09 -4.46 -2.69
C GLY A 105 0.68 -5.77 -3.24
N GLN A 106 1.38 -5.70 -4.37
CA GLN A 106 2.10 -6.84 -4.95
C GLN A 106 3.24 -7.31 -4.04
N VAL A 107 4.03 -6.39 -3.49
CA VAL A 107 5.12 -6.71 -2.56
C VAL A 107 4.58 -7.40 -1.30
N LEU A 108 3.53 -6.87 -0.67
CA LEU A 108 2.90 -7.49 0.51
C LEU A 108 2.37 -8.89 0.20
N THR A 109 1.79 -9.08 -0.98
CA THR A 109 1.32 -10.40 -1.43
C THR A 109 2.50 -11.36 -1.60
N ALA A 110 3.59 -10.91 -2.20
CA ALA A 110 4.79 -11.73 -2.40
C ALA A 110 5.44 -12.10 -1.05
N VAL A 111 5.60 -11.15 -0.13
CA VAL A 111 6.12 -11.42 1.22
C VAL A 111 5.24 -12.41 1.98
N ARG A 112 3.91 -12.28 1.86
CA ARG A 112 2.97 -13.22 2.48
C ARG A 112 3.07 -14.63 1.90
N THR A 113 3.25 -14.73 0.59
CA THR A 113 3.27 -16.02 -0.12
C THR A 113 4.60 -16.75 0.05
N HIS A 114 5.70 -16.01 0.06
CA HIS A 114 7.05 -16.56 0.02
C HIS A 114 7.85 -16.32 1.31
N GLY A 115 7.43 -15.38 2.16
CA GLY A 115 8.07 -15.11 3.44
C GLY A 115 7.62 -16.10 4.52
N ALA A 116 8.55 -16.63 5.31
CA ALA A 116 8.28 -17.60 6.36
C ALA A 116 7.41 -17.07 7.51
N SER A 117 7.31 -15.75 7.66
CA SER A 117 6.60 -15.08 8.75
C SER A 117 5.13 -14.76 8.46
N GLY A 118 4.49 -15.45 7.53
CA GLY A 118 3.13 -15.18 7.05
C GLY A 118 2.00 -15.02 8.09
N LYS A 119 2.28 -15.31 9.37
CA LYS A 119 1.31 -15.17 10.46
C LYS A 119 1.06 -13.71 10.88
N HIS A 120 1.99 -12.79 10.63
CA HIS A 120 1.87 -11.39 11.05
C HIS A 120 1.27 -10.46 9.98
N LEU A 121 1.14 -10.93 8.75
CA LEU A 121 0.52 -10.21 7.63
C LEU A 121 -0.94 -10.66 7.38
N SER A 122 -1.64 -11.10 8.42
CA SER A 122 -3.01 -11.64 8.31
C SER A 122 -4.02 -10.64 7.72
N ASP A 123 -3.75 -9.34 7.84
CA ASP A 123 -4.58 -8.28 7.26
C ASP A 123 -3.73 -7.37 6.36
N GLN A 124 -3.73 -7.69 5.06
CA GLN A 124 -3.02 -6.90 4.03
C GLN A 124 -3.46 -5.43 4.01
N SER A 125 -4.76 -5.18 4.20
CA SER A 125 -5.34 -3.83 4.18
C SER A 125 -4.81 -2.99 5.33
N ARG A 126 -4.78 -3.55 6.54
CA ARG A 126 -4.26 -2.87 7.73
C ARG A 126 -2.76 -2.61 7.63
N SER A 127 -2.01 -3.56 7.08
CA SER A 127 -0.57 -3.41 6.83
C SER A 127 -0.31 -2.30 5.81
N MET A 128 -1.07 -2.24 4.71
CA MET A 128 -0.96 -1.14 3.74
C MET A 128 -1.22 0.22 4.38
N LEU A 129 -2.31 0.37 5.14
CA LEU A 129 -2.65 1.62 5.82
C LEU A 129 -1.50 2.10 6.70
N ALA A 130 -0.92 1.21 7.52
CA ALA A 130 0.20 1.54 8.40
C ALA A 130 1.45 1.97 7.60
N LEU A 131 1.80 1.27 6.52
CA LEU A 131 2.95 1.57 5.69
C LEU A 131 2.84 2.94 5.03
N PHE A 132 1.68 3.27 4.47
CA PHE A 132 1.44 4.60 3.89
C PHE A 132 1.48 5.69 4.95
N GLN A 133 0.88 5.47 6.12
CA GLN A 133 0.90 6.42 7.22
C GLN A 133 2.32 6.67 7.74
N GLU A 134 3.10 5.62 8.03
CA GLU A 134 4.49 5.75 8.49
C GLU A 134 5.37 6.47 7.46
N SER A 135 5.19 6.17 6.18
CA SER A 135 5.94 6.81 5.10
C SER A 135 5.57 8.30 4.92
N ALA A 136 4.28 8.64 5.07
CA ALA A 136 3.82 10.02 5.01
C ALA A 136 4.37 10.86 6.20
N ILE A 137 4.40 10.28 7.41
CA ILE A 137 4.90 10.95 8.61
C ILE A 137 6.37 11.35 8.46
N ARG A 138 7.18 10.58 7.73
CA ARG A 138 8.59 10.92 7.46
C ARG A 138 8.77 12.24 6.69
N LEU A 139 7.76 12.64 5.91
CA LEU A 139 7.80 13.88 5.14
C LEU A 139 7.20 15.08 5.87
N LYS A 140 6.70 14.95 7.09
CA LYS A 140 5.97 16.02 7.81
C LYS A 140 6.73 17.35 7.90
N ASP A 141 8.06 17.29 7.99
CA ASP A 141 8.93 18.46 8.12
C ASP A 141 9.65 18.79 6.79
N SER A 142 9.27 18.12 5.69
CA SER A 142 9.85 18.36 4.37
C SER A 142 9.23 19.57 3.67
N GLN A 143 9.92 20.09 2.68
CA GLN A 143 9.41 21.18 1.85
C GLN A 143 8.21 20.73 1.01
N GLU A 144 7.37 21.69 0.65
CA GLU A 144 6.24 21.46 -0.26
C GLU A 144 6.73 20.94 -1.63
N GLY A 145 6.01 19.95 -2.15
CA GLY A 145 6.30 19.34 -3.46
C GLY A 145 7.26 18.13 -3.41
N VAL A 146 7.72 17.72 -2.21
CA VAL A 146 8.48 16.48 -2.06
C VAL A 146 7.55 15.27 -2.18
N LEU A 147 7.95 14.27 -2.95
CA LEU A 147 7.24 13.00 -3.11
C LEU A 147 7.92 11.91 -2.29
N VAL A 148 7.13 10.95 -1.80
CA VAL A 148 7.64 9.78 -1.07
C VAL A 148 8.38 8.86 -2.05
N PRO A 149 9.68 8.61 -1.87
CA PRO A 149 10.38 7.59 -2.63
C PRO A 149 9.91 6.20 -2.18
N PHE A 150 9.87 5.22 -3.09
CA PHE A 150 9.41 3.87 -2.77
C PHE A 150 10.26 3.20 -1.67
N SER A 151 11.53 3.59 -1.55
CA SER A 151 12.45 3.12 -0.49
C SER A 151 11.95 3.40 0.94
N TYR A 152 11.08 4.41 1.14
CA TYR A 152 10.54 4.69 2.48
C TYR A 152 9.65 3.57 3.04
N PHE A 153 9.12 2.71 2.16
CA PHE A 153 8.39 1.53 2.59
C PHE A 153 9.28 0.39 3.10
N TYR A 154 10.59 0.44 2.81
CA TYR A 154 11.51 -0.65 3.16
C TYR A 154 11.60 -0.89 4.66
N ASP A 155 11.92 0.14 5.47
CA ASP A 155 12.14 -0.05 6.91
C ASP A 155 10.90 -0.60 7.65
N PRO A 156 9.68 -0.09 7.41
CA PRO A 156 8.51 -0.69 8.02
C PRO A 156 8.16 -2.07 7.47
N LEU A 157 8.52 -2.38 6.20
CA LEU A 157 8.36 -3.70 5.61
C LEU A 157 9.39 -4.72 6.10
N HIS A 158 10.61 -4.30 6.39
CA HIS A 158 11.71 -5.17 6.79
C HIS A 158 11.35 -6.06 7.99
N LYS A 159 10.50 -5.59 8.90
CA LYS A 159 9.98 -6.35 10.05
C LYS A 159 9.23 -7.63 9.65
N PHE A 160 8.71 -7.69 8.43
CA PHE A 160 7.91 -8.80 7.92
C PHE A 160 8.69 -9.75 7.02
N ILE A 161 9.93 -9.39 6.67
CA ILE A 161 10.82 -10.21 5.86
C ILE A 161 11.45 -11.28 6.77
N ASP A 162 11.49 -12.53 6.32
CA ASP A 162 12.08 -13.60 7.11
C ASP A 162 13.61 -13.45 7.25
N HIS A 163 14.17 -14.19 8.19
CA HIS A 163 15.59 -14.08 8.52
C HIS A 163 16.52 -14.43 7.33
N GLN A 164 16.13 -15.37 6.47
CA GLN A 164 16.97 -15.78 5.34
C GLN A 164 17.10 -14.67 4.30
N HIS A 165 15.97 -14.04 3.95
CA HIS A 165 15.95 -12.91 3.03
C HIS A 165 16.61 -11.67 3.65
N SER A 166 16.39 -11.41 4.94
CA SER A 166 17.05 -10.33 5.66
C SER A 166 18.57 -10.48 5.66
N GLN A 167 19.10 -11.70 5.81
CA GLN A 167 20.53 -11.94 5.73
C GLN A 167 21.11 -11.59 4.36
N VAL A 168 20.43 -11.97 3.28
CA VAL A 168 20.88 -11.62 1.92
C VAL A 168 20.91 -10.12 1.70
N ILE A 169 19.93 -9.39 2.25
CA ILE A 169 19.89 -7.93 2.18
C ILE A 169 21.05 -7.32 2.96
N THR A 170 21.31 -7.80 4.19
CA THR A 170 22.43 -7.33 5.01
C THR A 170 23.77 -7.62 4.34
N ASP A 171 23.93 -8.80 3.77
CA ASP A 171 25.16 -9.16 3.03
C ASP A 171 25.36 -8.26 1.78
N ALA A 172 24.26 -7.79 1.16
CA ALA A 172 24.31 -6.83 0.08
C ALA A 172 24.65 -5.41 0.58
N GLU A 173 24.07 -4.97 1.70
CA GLU A 173 24.34 -3.67 2.31
C GLU A 173 25.80 -3.56 2.76
N ASP A 174 26.39 -4.65 3.29
CA ASP A 174 27.78 -4.71 3.72
C ASP A 174 28.80 -4.84 2.55
N ASN A 175 28.30 -4.93 1.32
CA ASN A 175 29.17 -5.08 0.16
C ASN A 175 29.70 -3.73 -0.31
N SER A 176 30.96 -3.44 0.06
CA SER A 176 31.65 -2.18 -0.28
C SER A 176 31.73 -1.86 -1.78
N ARG A 177 31.50 -2.83 -2.66
CA ARG A 177 31.44 -2.59 -4.12
C ARG A 177 30.15 -1.92 -4.59
N LEU A 178 29.10 -1.91 -3.75
CA LEU A 178 27.85 -1.23 -4.05
C LEU A 178 27.89 0.26 -3.70
N ASP A 179 28.82 0.67 -2.84
CA ASP A 179 29.02 2.08 -2.47
C ASP A 179 29.73 2.90 -3.56
N GLU A 180 30.19 2.24 -4.63
CA GLU A 180 30.87 2.89 -5.75
C GLU A 180 29.91 3.31 -6.90
N PHE A 181 28.60 3.09 -6.75
CA PHE A 181 27.56 3.44 -7.71
C PHE A 181 26.56 4.44 -7.12
#